data_9e80859e40375c29ca70cbf0997eea1b
#
_entry.id   9e80859e40375c29ca70cbf0997eea1b
#
_cell.length_a   1.000
_cell.length_b   1.000
_cell.length_c   1.000
_cell.angle_alpha   90.00
_cell.angle_beta   90.00
_cell.angle_gamma   90.00
#
_symmetry.space_group_name_H-M   'P 1'
#
loop_
_entity.id
_entity.type
_entity.pdbx_description
1 polymer ?
#
loop_
_entity_poly.entity_id
_entity_poly.type
_entity_poly.pdbx_seq_one_letter_code
_entity_poly.pdbx_strand_id
1 'polypeptide(L)'
;LFANPLDGLITIALLILLGHAIWALVHWAVLQAQWTVIRANSTLLALGRYPEPERWRLWLVLALLCSASGLSWGLLRGPKWPRHDRVTATALSLLAGLVPLALDLEATVRWAWLALVALLLTWRWAAGHTRRALPPLMLRCWPLIWPLVYLLGMALIAGFPGLKPVPPTLWGGLLLTLVEACFAWLMCFPLGVLLALCRRSDLPLLR
;
A
#
# COMPACT_ATOMS: atom_id res chain seq x y z
N LEU A 1 21.27 30.39 2.87
CA LEU A 1 20.02 29.74 3.31
C LEU A 1 19.14 30.68 4.16
N PHE A 2 19.73 31.71 4.82
CA PHE A 2 18.99 32.66 5.64
C PHE A 2 19.22 34.08 5.07
N ALA A 3 18.27 34.54 4.26
CA ALA A 3 18.33 35.87 3.65
C ALA A 3 18.03 37.00 4.66
N ASN A 4 17.23 36.67 5.69
CA ASN A 4 16.86 37.59 6.77
C ASN A 4 17.09 36.95 8.16
N PRO A 5 17.47 37.73 9.19
CA PRO A 5 17.62 37.22 10.56
C PRO A 5 16.28 36.71 11.14
N LEU A 6 15.15 37.26 10.71
CA LEU A 6 13.82 36.78 11.08
C LEU A 6 13.54 35.37 10.59
N ASP A 7 13.93 35.03 9.34
CA ASP A 7 13.75 33.69 8.80
C ASP A 7 14.58 32.64 9.56
N GLY A 8 15.77 33.03 9.99
CA GLY A 8 16.63 32.22 10.86
C GLY A 8 15.99 31.95 12.22
N LEU A 9 15.45 32.98 12.85
CA LEU A 9 14.81 32.89 14.16
C LEU A 9 13.52 32.03 14.10
N ILE A 10 12.69 32.22 13.08
CA ILE A 10 11.50 31.40 12.83
C ILE A 10 11.89 29.94 12.61
N THR A 11 12.92 29.69 11.81
CA THR A 11 13.38 28.32 11.53
C THR A 11 13.86 27.62 12.80
N ILE A 12 14.65 28.31 13.63
CA ILE A 12 15.12 27.76 14.91
C ILE A 12 13.93 27.49 15.84
N ALA A 13 12.99 28.43 15.96
CA ALA A 13 11.80 28.23 16.78
C ALA A 13 10.96 27.03 16.32
N LEU A 14 10.76 26.86 14.98
CA LEU A 14 10.06 25.72 14.42
C LEU A 14 10.81 24.40 14.65
N LEU A 15 12.12 24.39 14.55
CA LEU A 15 12.93 23.19 14.81
C LEU A 15 12.86 22.77 16.29
N ILE A 16 12.89 23.74 17.22
CA ILE A 16 12.73 23.47 18.66
C ILE A 16 11.33 22.94 18.93
N LEU A 17 10.29 23.57 18.38
CA LEU A 17 8.90 23.13 18.52
C LEU A 17 8.70 21.71 17.97
N LEU A 18 9.22 21.44 16.77
CA LEU A 18 9.16 20.14 16.14
C LEU A 18 9.91 19.07 16.95
N GLY A 19 11.10 19.40 17.42
CA GLY A 19 11.90 18.53 18.29
C GLY A 19 11.17 18.18 19.58
N HIS A 20 10.56 19.19 20.22
CA HIS A 20 9.77 18.97 21.42
C HIS A 20 8.49 18.13 21.14
N ALA A 21 7.81 18.40 20.05
CA ALA A 21 6.63 17.61 19.64
C ALA A 21 6.98 16.14 19.34
N ILE A 22 8.08 15.90 18.63
CA ILE A 22 8.58 14.53 18.35
C ILE A 22 8.96 13.84 19.65
N TRP A 23 9.70 14.51 20.53
CA TRP A 23 10.08 13.95 21.83
C TRP A 23 8.87 13.62 22.69
N ALA A 24 7.89 14.50 22.79
CA ALA A 24 6.64 14.28 23.53
C ALA A 24 5.85 13.10 22.95
N LEU A 25 5.77 12.99 21.62
CA LEU A 25 5.10 11.87 20.94
C LEU A 25 5.79 10.54 21.23
N VAL A 26 7.13 10.49 21.13
CA VAL A 26 7.92 9.28 21.41
C VAL A 26 7.80 8.89 22.88
N HIS A 27 7.92 9.85 23.78
CA HIS A 27 7.79 9.62 25.23
C HIS A 27 6.39 9.06 25.57
N TRP A 28 5.33 9.66 25.02
CA TRP A 28 3.97 9.15 25.17
C TRP A 28 3.83 7.75 24.60
N ALA A 29 4.31 7.51 23.37
CA ALA A 29 4.17 6.22 22.69
C ALA A 29 4.89 5.08 23.42
N VAL A 30 6.05 5.35 24.00
CA VAL A 30 6.86 4.32 24.68
C VAL A 30 6.42 4.07 26.13
N LEU A 31 6.07 5.15 26.86
CA LEU A 31 5.87 5.07 28.32
C LEU A 31 4.40 5.14 28.78
N GLN A 32 3.52 5.78 27.98
CA GLN A 32 2.15 6.04 28.42
C GLN A 32 1.08 5.34 27.57
N ALA A 33 1.39 5.03 26.29
CA ALA A 33 0.41 4.43 25.40
C ALA A 33 0.06 2.99 25.80
N GLN A 34 -1.23 2.71 25.89
CA GLN A 34 -1.75 1.38 26.20
C GLN A 34 -1.89 0.53 24.94
N TRP A 35 -0.81 0.00 24.45
CA TRP A 35 -0.77 -0.82 23.22
C TRP A 35 -1.57 -2.12 23.32
N THR A 36 -1.88 -2.58 24.53
CA THR A 36 -2.72 -3.75 24.78
C THR A 36 -4.12 -3.62 24.17
N VAL A 37 -4.70 -2.42 24.16
CA VAL A 37 -6.00 -2.14 23.52
C VAL A 37 -5.94 -2.37 22.02
N ILE A 38 -4.86 -1.94 21.37
CA ILE A 38 -4.66 -2.15 19.92
C ILE A 38 -4.46 -3.62 19.61
N ARG A 39 -3.69 -4.35 20.43
CA ARG A 39 -3.50 -5.78 20.28
C ARG A 39 -4.81 -6.55 20.41
N ALA A 40 -5.59 -6.27 21.45
CA ALA A 40 -6.87 -6.94 21.69
C ALA A 40 -7.90 -6.70 20.59
N ASN A 41 -7.84 -5.53 19.93
CA ASN A 41 -8.79 -5.13 18.89
C ASN A 41 -8.16 -5.11 17.48
N SER A 42 -7.00 -5.73 17.29
CA SER A 42 -6.25 -5.68 16.02
C SER A 42 -7.08 -6.13 14.81
N THR A 43 -7.85 -7.20 14.96
CA THR A 43 -8.74 -7.70 13.91
C THR A 43 -9.85 -6.71 13.57
N LEU A 44 -10.47 -6.10 14.58
CA LEU A 44 -11.52 -5.09 14.39
C LEU A 44 -10.97 -3.84 13.71
N LEU A 45 -9.78 -3.39 14.10
CA LEU A 45 -9.11 -2.24 13.51
C LEU A 45 -8.67 -2.51 12.05
N ALA A 46 -8.25 -3.75 11.76
CA ALA A 46 -7.81 -4.13 10.42
C ALA A 46 -8.97 -4.41 9.46
N LEU A 47 -9.95 -5.18 9.88
CA LEU A 47 -10.97 -5.78 9.02
C LEU A 47 -12.41 -5.34 9.32
N GLY A 48 -12.62 -4.61 10.42
CA GLY A 48 -13.95 -4.27 10.89
C GLY A 48 -14.71 -5.53 11.33
N ARG A 49 -15.95 -5.66 10.86
CA ARG A 49 -16.82 -6.82 11.14
C ARG A 49 -16.83 -7.86 10.03
N TYR A 50 -15.77 -7.92 9.22
CA TYR A 50 -15.67 -8.88 8.12
C TYR A 50 -15.80 -10.32 8.63
N PRO A 51 -16.69 -11.18 8.04
CA PRO A 51 -16.98 -12.52 8.54
C PRO A 51 -15.72 -13.41 8.60
N GLU A 52 -15.53 -14.13 9.72
CA GLU A 52 -14.37 -15.00 9.91
C GLU A 52 -14.22 -16.09 8.83
N PRO A 53 -15.28 -16.81 8.42
CA PRO A 53 -15.16 -17.86 7.42
C PRO A 53 -14.67 -17.37 6.06
N GLU A 54 -14.82 -16.06 5.80
CA GLU A 54 -14.51 -15.46 4.50
C GLU A 54 -13.17 -14.69 4.50
N ARG A 55 -12.47 -14.63 5.64
CA ARG A 55 -11.18 -13.89 5.79
C ARG A 55 -10.07 -14.39 4.87
N TRP A 56 -10.12 -15.65 4.44
CA TRP A 56 -9.17 -16.21 3.48
C TRP A 56 -9.13 -15.43 2.15
N ARG A 57 -10.26 -14.81 1.75
CA ARG A 57 -10.33 -13.97 0.55
C ARG A 57 -9.41 -12.76 0.65
N LEU A 58 -9.30 -12.17 1.84
CA LEU A 58 -8.43 -11.02 2.07
C LEU A 58 -6.95 -11.40 1.90
N TRP A 59 -6.57 -12.61 2.30
CA TRP A 59 -5.23 -13.14 2.04
C TRP A 59 -4.97 -13.32 0.55
N LEU A 60 -5.96 -13.77 -0.21
CA LEU A 60 -5.84 -13.85 -1.68
C LEU A 60 -5.72 -12.46 -2.32
N VAL A 61 -6.46 -11.47 -1.85
CA VAL A 61 -6.34 -10.09 -2.33
C VAL A 61 -4.95 -9.54 -2.03
N LEU A 62 -4.43 -9.76 -0.83
CA LEU A 62 -3.06 -9.37 -0.48
C LEU A 62 -2.01 -10.09 -1.36
N ALA A 63 -2.19 -11.38 -1.61
CA ALA A 63 -1.30 -12.14 -2.50
C ALA A 63 -1.36 -11.61 -3.95
N LEU A 64 -2.55 -11.25 -4.44
CA LEU A 64 -2.76 -10.64 -5.75
C LEU A 64 -2.05 -9.28 -5.84
N LEU A 65 -2.21 -8.43 -4.82
CA LEU A 65 -1.54 -7.13 -4.74
C LEU A 65 -0.01 -7.26 -4.66
N CYS A 66 0.49 -8.19 -3.84
CA CYS A 66 1.92 -8.46 -3.74
C CYS A 66 2.49 -8.98 -5.06
N SER A 67 1.75 -9.87 -5.74
CA SER A 67 2.15 -10.40 -7.05
C SER A 67 2.19 -9.30 -8.11
N ALA A 68 1.14 -8.49 -8.23
CA ALA A 68 1.07 -7.38 -9.16
C ALA A 68 2.16 -6.33 -8.89
N SER A 69 2.41 -6.03 -7.62
CA SER A 69 3.46 -5.09 -7.19
C SER A 69 4.85 -5.62 -7.53
N GLY A 70 5.13 -6.88 -7.23
CA GLY A 70 6.40 -7.53 -7.55
C GLY A 70 6.66 -7.60 -9.05
N LEU A 71 5.67 -8.01 -9.84
CA LEU A 71 5.72 -8.00 -11.29
C LEU A 71 5.98 -6.59 -11.85
N SER A 72 5.21 -5.60 -11.39
CA SER A 72 5.37 -4.20 -11.81
C SER A 72 6.78 -3.68 -11.50
N TRP A 73 7.26 -3.93 -10.28
CA TRP A 73 8.61 -3.54 -9.86
C TRP A 73 9.68 -4.20 -10.75
N GLY A 74 9.55 -5.52 -11.03
CA GLY A 74 10.47 -6.26 -11.90
C GLY A 74 10.48 -5.75 -13.33
N LEU A 75 9.30 -5.55 -13.91
CA LEU A 75 9.14 -5.08 -15.28
C LEU A 75 9.64 -3.65 -15.48
N LEU A 76 9.45 -2.77 -14.50
CA LEU A 76 9.91 -1.38 -14.59
C LEU A 76 11.42 -1.25 -14.41
N ARG A 77 12.00 -1.97 -13.46
CA ARG A 77 13.42 -1.84 -13.08
C ARG A 77 14.37 -2.82 -13.81
N GLY A 78 13.84 -3.93 -14.34
CA GLY A 78 14.66 -4.98 -14.98
C GLY A 78 15.44 -5.82 -13.95
N PRO A 79 16.44 -6.63 -14.42
CA PRO A 79 17.11 -7.62 -13.58
C PRO A 79 18.09 -7.03 -12.56
N LYS A 80 18.52 -5.81 -12.74
CA LYS A 80 19.47 -5.17 -11.82
C LYS A 80 18.80 -4.83 -10.48
N TRP A 81 19.57 -4.98 -9.39
CA TRP A 81 19.18 -4.61 -8.04
C TRP A 81 20.04 -3.43 -7.57
N PRO A 82 19.67 -2.19 -7.88
CA PRO A 82 20.38 -1.01 -7.38
C PRO A 82 20.28 -0.93 -5.84
N ARG A 83 21.13 -0.11 -5.23
CA ARG A 83 21.23 -0.02 -3.76
C ARG A 83 19.87 0.25 -3.10
N HIS A 84 19.09 1.17 -3.64
CA HIS A 84 17.76 1.51 -3.08
C HIS A 84 16.78 0.33 -3.17
N ASP A 85 16.74 -0.44 -4.27
CA ASP A 85 15.89 -1.62 -4.39
C ASP A 85 16.26 -2.69 -3.34
N ARG A 86 17.55 -2.89 -3.09
CA ARG A 86 18.03 -3.80 -2.03
C ARG A 86 17.62 -3.32 -0.65
N VAL A 87 17.79 -2.02 -0.37
CA VAL A 87 17.36 -1.42 0.90
C VAL A 87 15.85 -1.57 1.09
N THR A 88 15.05 -1.33 0.04
CA THR A 88 13.59 -1.51 0.11
C THR A 88 13.23 -2.97 0.38
N ALA A 89 13.86 -3.93 -0.33
CA ALA A 89 13.60 -5.35 -0.12
C ALA A 89 13.98 -5.80 1.31
N THR A 90 15.13 -5.37 1.82
CA THR A 90 15.53 -5.69 3.20
C THR A 90 14.60 -5.04 4.23
N ALA A 91 14.19 -3.79 4.02
CA ALA A 91 13.24 -3.11 4.90
C ALA A 91 11.88 -3.82 4.92
N LEU A 92 11.34 -4.22 3.77
CA LEU A 92 10.10 -4.98 3.68
C LEU A 92 10.21 -6.33 4.41
N SER A 93 11.32 -7.04 4.23
CA SER A 93 11.54 -8.33 4.90
C SER A 93 11.66 -8.18 6.42
N LEU A 94 12.35 -7.15 6.89
CA LEU A 94 12.47 -6.85 8.31
C LEU A 94 11.12 -6.44 8.90
N LEU A 95 10.36 -5.58 8.23
CA LEU A 95 9.02 -5.18 8.68
C LEU A 95 8.07 -6.37 8.73
N ALA A 96 8.08 -7.24 7.72
CA ALA A 96 7.25 -8.45 7.71
C ALA A 96 7.60 -9.44 8.83
N GLY A 97 8.83 -9.44 9.31
CA GLY A 97 9.24 -10.25 10.45
C GLY A 97 8.97 -9.59 11.80
N LEU A 98 9.34 -8.31 11.93
CA LEU A 98 9.33 -7.59 13.20
C LEU A 98 7.93 -7.10 13.61
N VAL A 99 7.12 -6.62 12.66
CA VAL A 99 5.78 -6.07 12.98
C VAL A 99 4.85 -7.13 13.57
N PRO A 100 4.70 -8.32 12.97
CA PRO A 100 3.88 -9.38 13.55
C PRO A 100 4.41 -9.89 14.90
N LEU A 101 5.73 -9.84 15.09
CA LEU A 101 6.35 -10.21 16.36
C LEU A 101 6.07 -9.16 17.45
N ALA A 102 6.23 -7.88 17.11
CA ALA A 102 5.95 -6.77 18.03
C ALA A 102 4.48 -6.67 18.44
N LEU A 103 3.57 -7.06 17.55
CA LEU A 103 2.12 -7.10 17.79
C LEU A 103 1.66 -8.43 18.43
N ASP A 104 2.57 -9.37 18.68
CA ASP A 104 2.29 -10.68 19.24
C ASP A 104 1.18 -11.45 18.48
N LEU A 105 1.25 -11.37 17.14
CA LEU A 105 0.30 -12.06 16.27
C LEU A 105 0.57 -13.58 16.26
N GLU A 106 -0.48 -14.35 15.96
CA GLU A 106 -0.37 -15.80 15.81
C GLU A 106 0.71 -16.23 14.81
N ALA A 107 1.32 -17.38 15.04
CA ALA A 107 2.38 -17.90 14.18
C ALA A 107 1.93 -18.04 12.71
N THR A 108 0.69 -18.45 12.48
CA THR A 108 0.07 -18.56 11.15
C THR A 108 0.09 -17.24 10.40
N VAL A 109 -0.29 -16.15 11.07
CA VAL A 109 -0.30 -14.79 10.51
C VAL A 109 1.13 -14.32 10.22
N ARG A 110 2.09 -14.61 11.13
CA ARG A 110 3.50 -14.28 10.91
C ARG A 110 4.07 -14.95 9.66
N TRP A 111 3.82 -16.24 9.48
CA TRP A 111 4.26 -16.96 8.30
C TRP A 111 3.58 -16.47 7.03
N ALA A 112 2.29 -16.10 7.09
CA ALA A 112 1.57 -15.53 5.97
C ALA A 112 2.18 -14.18 5.51
N TRP A 113 2.57 -13.29 6.44
CA TRP A 113 3.27 -12.04 6.11
C TRP A 113 4.61 -12.27 5.42
N LEU A 114 5.42 -13.18 5.95
CA LEU A 114 6.70 -13.55 5.33
C LEU A 114 6.49 -14.15 3.93
N ALA A 115 5.47 -15.01 3.76
CA ALA A 115 5.12 -15.59 2.48
C ALA A 115 4.70 -14.52 1.45
N LEU A 116 3.93 -13.50 1.85
CA LEU A 116 3.54 -12.39 0.98
C LEU A 116 4.75 -11.58 0.50
N VAL A 117 5.70 -11.27 1.40
CA VAL A 117 6.93 -10.58 1.01
C VAL A 117 7.80 -11.47 0.11
N ALA A 118 7.94 -12.75 0.43
CA ALA A 118 8.64 -13.70 -0.42
C ALA A 118 8.00 -13.77 -1.82
N LEU A 119 6.67 -13.82 -1.90
CA LEU A 119 5.90 -13.80 -3.14
C LEU A 119 6.19 -12.53 -3.96
N LEU A 120 6.18 -11.36 -3.32
CA LEU A 120 6.50 -10.09 -3.97
C LEU A 120 7.92 -10.09 -4.54
N LEU A 121 8.90 -10.54 -3.75
CA LEU A 121 10.31 -10.53 -4.16
C LEU A 121 10.60 -11.56 -5.24
N THR A 122 9.96 -12.75 -5.21
CA THR A 122 10.08 -13.76 -6.25
C THR A 122 9.53 -13.26 -7.59
N TRP A 123 8.35 -12.61 -7.58
CA TRP A 123 7.79 -11.98 -8.77
C TRP A 123 8.66 -10.82 -9.28
N ARG A 124 9.22 -10.02 -8.37
CA ARG A 124 10.17 -8.96 -8.71
C ARG A 124 11.39 -9.54 -9.45
N TRP A 125 11.95 -10.63 -8.93
CA TRP A 125 13.09 -11.29 -9.53
C TRP A 125 12.74 -11.90 -10.90
N ALA A 126 11.67 -12.71 -10.97
CA ALA A 126 11.23 -13.38 -12.20
C ALA A 126 10.90 -12.37 -13.31
N ALA A 127 10.09 -11.35 -13.02
CA ALA A 127 9.71 -10.33 -13.99
C ALA A 127 10.91 -9.51 -14.49
N GLY A 128 11.89 -9.25 -13.63
CA GLY A 128 13.11 -8.57 -14.01
C GLY A 128 13.93 -9.34 -15.06
N HIS A 129 13.98 -10.66 -14.94
CA HIS A 129 14.72 -11.51 -15.89
C HIS A 129 13.95 -11.74 -17.20
N THR A 130 12.63 -11.87 -17.12
CA THR A 130 11.78 -12.11 -18.31
C THR A 130 11.49 -10.85 -19.12
N ARG A 131 11.74 -9.65 -18.58
CA ARG A 131 11.46 -8.36 -19.23
C ARG A 131 11.94 -8.26 -20.68
N ARG A 132 13.15 -8.79 -20.97
CA ARG A 132 13.76 -8.72 -22.31
C ARG A 132 13.03 -9.60 -23.35
N ALA A 133 12.34 -10.62 -22.90
CA ALA A 133 11.58 -11.53 -23.75
C ALA A 133 10.16 -11.02 -24.04
N LEU A 134 9.70 -9.99 -23.34
CA LEU A 134 8.34 -9.46 -23.50
C LEU A 134 8.25 -8.44 -24.64
N PRO A 135 7.17 -8.49 -25.44
CA PRO A 135 6.94 -7.53 -26.50
C PRO A 135 6.71 -6.11 -25.92
N PRO A 136 7.18 -5.06 -26.64
CA PRO A 136 7.07 -3.69 -26.15
C PRO A 136 5.63 -3.23 -25.92
N LEU A 137 4.66 -3.77 -26.66
CA LEU A 137 3.24 -3.50 -26.47
C LEU A 137 2.76 -3.94 -25.08
N MET A 138 3.17 -5.12 -24.64
CA MET A 138 2.80 -5.67 -23.33
C MET A 138 3.34 -4.78 -22.20
N LEU A 139 4.56 -4.26 -22.34
CA LEU A 139 5.14 -3.34 -21.36
C LEU A 139 4.41 -1.98 -21.33
N ARG A 140 3.93 -1.50 -22.48
CA ARG A 140 3.14 -0.26 -22.55
C ARG A 140 1.74 -0.42 -21.94
N CYS A 141 1.11 -1.58 -22.15
CA CYS A 141 -0.22 -1.87 -21.59
C CYS A 141 -0.16 -2.35 -20.13
N TRP A 142 1.03 -2.56 -19.57
CA TRP A 142 1.20 -3.07 -18.21
C TRP A 142 0.44 -2.27 -17.13
N PRO A 143 0.40 -0.92 -17.17
CA PRO A 143 -0.36 -0.15 -16.16
C PRO A 143 -1.84 -0.51 -16.07
N LEU A 144 -2.44 -1.07 -17.14
CA LEU A 144 -3.85 -1.50 -17.14
C LEU A 144 -4.09 -2.72 -16.24
N ILE A 145 -3.04 -3.40 -15.77
CA ILE A 145 -3.19 -4.49 -14.80
C ILE A 145 -3.77 -4.01 -13.47
N TRP A 146 -3.50 -2.75 -13.07
CA TRP A 146 -3.93 -2.23 -11.79
C TRP A 146 -5.44 -2.05 -11.64
N PRO A 147 -6.16 -1.46 -12.62
CA PRO A 147 -7.63 -1.50 -12.62
C PRO A 147 -8.18 -2.92 -12.57
N LEU A 148 -7.57 -3.88 -13.30
CA LEU A 148 -7.99 -5.27 -13.28
C LEU A 148 -7.79 -5.93 -11.92
N VAL A 149 -6.63 -5.72 -11.30
CA VAL A 149 -6.30 -6.19 -9.93
C VAL A 149 -7.28 -5.61 -8.92
N TYR A 150 -7.62 -4.31 -9.05
CA TYR A 150 -8.61 -3.67 -8.19
C TYR A 150 -10.01 -4.30 -8.35
N LEU A 151 -10.50 -4.45 -9.59
CA LEU A 151 -11.82 -5.04 -9.85
C LEU A 151 -11.90 -6.50 -9.36
N LEU A 152 -10.84 -7.29 -9.59
CA LEU A 152 -10.78 -8.67 -9.10
C LEU A 152 -10.72 -8.71 -7.57
N GLY A 153 -9.95 -7.83 -6.96
CA GLY A 153 -9.89 -7.68 -5.50
C GLY A 153 -11.24 -7.31 -4.91
N MET A 154 -11.95 -6.35 -5.51
CA MET A 154 -13.31 -5.97 -5.11
C MET A 154 -14.30 -7.13 -5.25
N ALA A 155 -14.24 -7.87 -6.36
CA ALA A 155 -15.08 -9.05 -6.58
C ALA A 155 -14.81 -10.15 -5.53
N LEU A 156 -13.56 -10.35 -5.13
CA LEU A 156 -13.19 -11.29 -4.06
C LEU A 156 -13.71 -10.84 -2.70
N ILE A 157 -13.55 -9.56 -2.35
CA ILE A 157 -13.99 -9.01 -1.05
C ILE A 157 -15.51 -9.02 -0.95
N ALA A 158 -16.21 -8.53 -1.97
CA ALA A 158 -17.66 -8.46 -1.99
C ALA A 158 -18.33 -9.82 -2.17
N GLY A 159 -17.65 -10.77 -2.84
CA GLY A 159 -18.20 -12.03 -3.30
C GLY A 159 -18.82 -11.90 -4.68
N PHE A 160 -18.41 -12.77 -5.62
CA PHE A 160 -19.00 -12.90 -6.96
C PHE A 160 -19.85 -14.18 -7.03
N PRO A 161 -20.60 -14.44 -8.13
CA PRO A 161 -21.43 -15.65 -8.27
C PRO A 161 -20.65 -16.92 -7.94
N GLY A 162 -21.12 -17.67 -6.92
CA GLY A 162 -20.44 -18.85 -6.36
C GLY A 162 -19.77 -18.65 -5.00
N LEU A 163 -19.59 -17.41 -4.56
CA LEU A 163 -19.09 -17.06 -3.21
C LEU A 163 -20.19 -16.36 -2.40
N LYS A 164 -20.21 -16.57 -1.09
CA LYS A 164 -21.13 -15.83 -0.21
C LYS A 164 -20.94 -14.34 -0.35
N PRO A 165 -21.97 -13.53 -0.62
CA PRO A 165 -21.85 -12.09 -0.69
C PRO A 165 -21.56 -11.51 0.71
N VAL A 166 -20.60 -10.60 0.79
CA VAL A 166 -20.28 -9.84 2.01
C VAL A 166 -20.61 -8.37 1.75
N PRO A 167 -21.70 -7.85 2.35
CA PRO A 167 -22.13 -6.49 2.09
C PRO A 167 -21.09 -5.47 2.62
N PRO A 168 -20.94 -4.33 1.96
CA PRO A 168 -19.97 -3.29 2.36
C PRO A 168 -20.18 -2.76 3.79
N THR A 169 -21.36 -2.91 4.36
CA THR A 169 -21.68 -2.53 5.75
C THR A 169 -20.89 -3.33 6.80
N LEU A 170 -20.35 -4.49 6.41
CA LEU A 170 -19.48 -5.32 7.27
C LEU A 170 -18.00 -5.01 7.07
N TRP A 171 -17.65 -4.26 6.03
CA TRP A 171 -16.27 -3.82 5.81
C TRP A 171 -15.97 -2.68 6.76
N GLY A 172 -14.75 -2.64 7.30
CA GLY A 172 -14.40 -1.58 8.24
C GLY A 172 -12.90 -1.53 8.47
N GLY A 173 -12.49 -0.61 9.35
CA GLY A 173 -11.10 -0.43 9.70
C GLY A 173 -10.21 -0.14 8.49
N LEU A 174 -9.00 -0.65 8.55
CA LEU A 174 -7.99 -0.44 7.51
C LEU A 174 -8.43 -1.00 6.13
N LEU A 175 -9.19 -2.11 6.11
CA LEU A 175 -9.68 -2.70 4.86
C LEU A 175 -10.51 -1.69 4.05
N LEU A 176 -11.50 -1.06 4.66
CA LEU A 176 -12.36 -0.08 3.97
C LEU A 176 -11.53 1.13 3.52
N THR A 177 -10.67 1.65 4.40
CA THR A 177 -9.80 2.78 4.07
C THR A 177 -8.90 2.48 2.87
N LEU A 178 -8.32 1.28 2.79
CA LEU A 178 -7.49 0.88 1.66
C LEU A 178 -8.29 0.74 0.36
N VAL A 179 -9.49 0.16 0.43
CA VAL A 179 -10.38 0.04 -0.74
C VAL A 179 -10.75 1.42 -1.29
N GLU A 180 -11.15 2.34 -0.43
CA GLU A 180 -11.49 3.71 -0.81
C GLU A 180 -10.29 4.48 -1.34
N ALA A 181 -9.13 4.37 -0.69
CA ALA A 181 -7.90 5.01 -1.15
C ALA A 181 -7.46 4.49 -2.52
N CYS A 182 -7.52 3.18 -2.76
CA CYS A 182 -7.21 2.60 -4.05
C CYS A 182 -8.19 3.06 -5.14
N PHE A 183 -9.49 3.13 -4.82
CA PHE A 183 -10.51 3.65 -5.73
C PHE A 183 -10.24 5.13 -6.09
N ALA A 184 -10.01 5.97 -5.09
CA ALA A 184 -9.70 7.37 -5.29
C ALA A 184 -8.46 7.54 -6.19
N TRP A 185 -7.42 6.77 -5.94
CA TRP A 185 -6.18 6.81 -6.72
C TRP A 185 -6.38 6.40 -8.18
N LEU A 186 -7.15 5.33 -8.42
CA LEU A 186 -7.50 4.87 -9.76
C LEU A 186 -8.34 5.90 -10.53
N MET A 187 -9.21 6.64 -9.84
CA MET A 187 -10.06 7.66 -10.46
C MET A 187 -9.31 8.99 -10.67
N CYS A 188 -8.45 9.39 -9.74
CA CYS A 188 -7.69 10.64 -9.85
C CYS A 188 -6.83 10.71 -11.09
N PHE A 189 -6.18 9.61 -11.48
CA PHE A 189 -5.29 9.60 -12.65
C PHE A 189 -6.03 9.86 -13.97
N PRO A 190 -7.07 9.09 -14.36
CA PRO A 190 -7.80 9.33 -15.60
C PRO A 190 -8.52 10.70 -15.59
N LEU A 191 -9.09 11.11 -14.46
CA LEU A 191 -9.71 12.43 -14.35
C LEU A 191 -8.69 13.57 -14.51
N GLY A 192 -7.51 13.43 -13.90
CA GLY A 192 -6.43 14.41 -14.07
C GLY A 192 -5.96 14.52 -15.52
N VAL A 193 -5.83 13.40 -16.22
CA VAL A 193 -5.49 13.39 -17.66
C VAL A 193 -6.59 14.04 -18.49
N LEU A 194 -7.86 13.71 -18.23
CA LEU A 194 -9.00 14.34 -18.91
C LEU A 194 -9.03 15.85 -18.71
N LEU A 195 -8.86 16.32 -17.47
CA LEU A 195 -8.80 17.76 -17.17
C LEU A 195 -7.62 18.44 -17.87
N ALA A 196 -6.46 17.79 -17.93
CA ALA A 196 -5.30 18.33 -18.64
C ALA A 196 -5.54 18.42 -20.15
N LEU A 197 -6.23 17.45 -20.75
CA LEU A 197 -6.63 17.47 -22.16
C LEU A 197 -7.69 18.54 -22.42
N CYS A 198 -8.70 18.66 -21.55
CA CYS A 198 -9.71 19.71 -21.64
C CYS A 198 -9.07 21.11 -21.63
N ARG A 199 -8.09 21.33 -20.73
CA ARG A 199 -7.36 22.61 -20.66
C ARG A 199 -6.59 22.96 -21.94
N ARG A 200 -6.16 21.97 -22.74
CA ARG A 200 -5.46 22.16 -24.03
C ARG A 200 -6.41 22.19 -25.22
N SER A 201 -7.70 21.98 -25.00
CA SER A 201 -8.72 22.00 -26.05
C SER A 201 -9.03 23.42 -26.47
N ASP A 202 -9.20 23.62 -27.76
CA ASP A 202 -9.67 24.90 -28.34
C ASP A 202 -11.19 25.04 -28.32
N LEU A 203 -11.90 24.02 -27.81
CA LEU A 203 -13.36 24.01 -27.67
C LEU A 203 -13.81 24.92 -26.52
N PRO A 204 -14.66 25.95 -26.79
CA PRO A 204 -15.03 26.95 -25.78
C PRO A 204 -15.80 26.37 -24.58
N LEU A 205 -16.38 25.15 -24.71
CA LEU A 205 -17.12 24.47 -23.66
C LEU A 205 -16.22 23.66 -22.73
N LEU A 206 -14.96 23.38 -23.12
CA LEU A 206 -14.01 22.51 -22.38
C LEU A 206 -12.82 23.30 -21.82
N ARG A 207 -12.74 24.61 -22.13
CA ARG A 207 -11.70 25.52 -21.67
C ARG A 207 -12.21 26.35 -20.50
#